data_dd3543f4d16b6cb94cfd76101b4f42df
#
_entry.id   dd3543f4d16b6cb94cfd76101b4f42df
#
_cell.length_a   1.000
_cell.length_b   1.000
_cell.length_c   1.000
_cell.angle_alpha   90.00
_cell.angle_beta   90.00
_cell.angle_gamma   90.00
#
_symmetry.space_group_name_H-M   'P 1'
#
loop_
_entity.id
_entity.type
_entity.pdbx_description
1 polymer ?
#
loop_
_entity_poly.entity_id
_entity_poly.type
_entity_poly.pdbx_seq_one_letter_code
_entity_poly.pdbx_strand_id
1 'polypeptide(L)'
;MIHYVCKYTPLELFKGFGEECAVLEEMPENFELSDQIAHANLCGFGKSVIQAVLEGKVEQLVLVNCCDSMRRVYDIVESTGKCKFLYMLDMPHEDNDCEKVKLAQGIHRLKKAYEKFSGKTFDRSGFLNAFSHEPVDNQPYIGVLGVRVSGI
;
A
#
# COMPACT_ATOMS: atom_id res chain seq x y z
N MET A 1 6.37 -6.60 9.05
CA MET A 1 5.75 -6.87 7.71
C MET A 1 4.93 -5.66 7.32
N ILE A 2 5.10 -5.16 6.10
CA ILE A 2 4.35 -4.03 5.53
C ILE A 2 3.19 -4.57 4.72
N HIS A 3 1.97 -4.14 5.03
CA HIS A 3 0.80 -4.42 4.18
C HIS A 3 0.60 -3.28 3.19
N TYR A 4 0.14 -3.62 2.00
CA TYR A 4 -0.18 -2.66 0.95
C TYR A 4 -1.38 -3.11 0.13
N VAL A 5 -1.98 -2.18 -0.62
CA VAL A 5 -3.19 -2.46 -1.40
C VAL A 5 -3.02 -2.19 -2.90
N CYS A 6 -2.04 -1.40 -3.28
CA CYS A 6 -1.87 -0.95 -4.65
C CYS A 6 -0.53 -1.40 -5.24
N LYS A 7 -0.54 -1.89 -6.47
CA LYS A 7 0.67 -2.31 -7.19
C LYS A 7 1.71 -1.20 -7.38
N TYR A 8 1.32 0.06 -7.22
CA TYR A 8 2.21 1.21 -7.32
C TYR A 8 2.91 1.55 -5.99
N THR A 9 2.68 0.75 -4.95
CA THR A 9 3.45 0.89 -3.71
C THR A 9 4.91 0.53 -3.98
N PRO A 10 5.88 1.37 -3.59
CA PRO A 10 7.30 1.13 -3.87
C PRO A 10 7.85 0.05 -2.94
N LEU A 11 7.62 -1.21 -3.29
CA LEU A 11 8.01 -2.38 -2.47
C LEU A 11 9.52 -2.50 -2.32
N GLU A 12 10.26 -2.10 -3.35
CA GLU A 12 11.72 -2.09 -3.38
C GLU A 12 12.29 -1.22 -2.26
N LEU A 13 11.59 -0.13 -1.93
CA LEU A 13 11.97 0.73 -0.81
C LEU A 13 12.02 -0.05 0.51
N PHE A 14 11.01 -0.88 0.76
CA PHE A 14 10.91 -1.67 1.98
C PHE A 14 11.90 -2.85 1.99
N LYS A 15 12.24 -3.40 0.82
CA LYS A 15 13.35 -4.37 0.69
C LYS A 15 14.69 -3.77 1.10
N GLY A 16 14.90 -2.46 0.84
CA GLY A 16 16.06 -1.73 1.36
C GLY A 16 16.11 -1.60 2.88
N PHE A 17 15.02 -1.87 3.59
CA PHE A 17 14.97 -1.98 5.06
C PHE A 17 14.97 -3.44 5.55
N GLY A 18 15.06 -4.40 4.64
CA GLY A 18 14.94 -5.83 4.96
C GLY A 18 13.52 -6.22 5.39
N GLU A 19 12.51 -5.48 4.92
CA GLU A 19 11.11 -5.77 5.25
C GLU A 19 10.47 -6.69 4.23
N GLU A 20 9.58 -7.53 4.74
CA GLU A 20 8.63 -8.26 3.92
C GLU A 20 7.38 -7.42 3.68
N CYS A 21 6.85 -7.53 2.46
CA CYS A 21 5.63 -6.85 2.05
C CYS A 21 4.57 -7.88 1.68
N ALA A 22 3.35 -7.66 2.14
CA ALA A 22 2.20 -8.51 1.82
C ALA A 22 1.07 -7.65 1.23
N VAL A 23 0.52 -8.09 0.12
CA VAL A 23 -0.67 -7.46 -0.46
C VAL A 23 -1.89 -7.81 0.40
N LEU A 24 -2.74 -6.83 0.63
CA LEU A 24 -3.98 -7.02 1.37
C LEU A 24 -5.11 -7.30 0.38
N GLU A 25 -5.34 -8.58 0.08
CA GLU A 25 -6.32 -9.05 -0.90
C GLU A 25 -7.47 -9.84 -0.29
N GLU A 26 -7.28 -10.38 0.90
CA GLU A 26 -8.27 -11.22 1.54
C GLU A 26 -9.53 -10.45 1.89
N MET A 27 -10.67 -11.01 1.48
CA MET A 27 -11.96 -10.51 1.91
C MET A 27 -12.25 -11.05 3.31
N PRO A 28 -12.71 -10.19 4.24
CA PRO A 28 -13.08 -10.64 5.57
C PRO A 28 -14.37 -11.48 5.51
N GLU A 29 -14.58 -12.33 6.50
CA GLU A 29 -15.80 -13.12 6.64
C GLU A 29 -17.04 -12.24 6.84
N ASN A 30 -16.87 -11.09 7.48
CA ASN A 30 -17.91 -10.10 7.72
C ASN A 30 -17.33 -8.68 7.77
N PHE A 31 -18.20 -7.69 7.84
CA PHE A 31 -17.85 -6.26 7.90
C PHE A 31 -18.32 -5.59 9.19
N GLU A 32 -18.58 -6.36 10.25
CA GLU A 32 -19.21 -5.87 11.47
C GLU A 32 -18.48 -4.68 12.09
N LEU A 33 -17.14 -4.73 12.16
CA LEU A 33 -16.38 -3.64 12.75
C LEU A 33 -16.27 -2.45 11.80
N SER A 34 -16.02 -2.69 10.51
CA SER A 34 -15.89 -1.61 9.54
C SER A 34 -17.20 -0.88 9.30
N ASP A 35 -18.35 -1.56 9.33
CA ASP A 35 -19.67 -0.96 9.14
C ASP A 35 -20.08 -0.03 10.29
N GLN A 36 -19.47 -0.17 11.47
CA GLN A 36 -19.73 0.72 12.60
C GLN A 36 -19.10 2.11 12.43
N ILE A 37 -18.02 2.22 11.65
CA ILE A 37 -17.23 3.46 11.54
C ILE A 37 -17.09 3.97 10.12
N ALA A 38 -17.29 3.12 9.11
CA ALA A 38 -17.21 3.50 7.71
C ALA A 38 -18.57 3.90 7.16
N HIS A 39 -18.59 4.92 6.29
CA HIS A 39 -19.82 5.33 5.62
C HIS A 39 -20.35 4.19 4.74
N ALA A 40 -21.68 4.06 4.66
CA ALA A 40 -22.35 2.98 3.91
C ALA A 40 -21.91 2.92 2.42
N ASN A 41 -21.61 4.07 1.82
CA ASN A 41 -21.20 4.19 0.41
C ASN A 41 -19.70 3.88 0.18
N LEU A 42 -18.92 3.57 1.22
CA LEU A 42 -17.56 3.13 1.02
C LEU A 42 -17.55 1.77 0.30
N CYS A 43 -16.67 1.61 -0.69
CA CYS A 43 -16.60 0.35 -1.44
C CYS A 43 -16.21 -0.83 -0.52
N GLY A 44 -16.68 -2.04 -0.87
CA GLY A 44 -16.43 -3.25 -0.08
C GLY A 44 -14.94 -3.49 0.17
N PHE A 45 -14.08 -3.24 -0.83
CA PHE A 45 -12.64 -3.34 -0.67
C PHE A 45 -12.08 -2.35 0.37
N GLY A 46 -12.54 -1.11 0.37
CA GLY A 46 -12.16 -0.13 1.41
C GLY A 46 -12.59 -0.58 2.81
N LYS A 47 -13.79 -1.15 2.93
CA LYS A 47 -14.28 -1.73 4.18
C LYS A 47 -13.45 -2.94 4.62
N SER A 48 -12.99 -3.80 3.68
CA SER A 48 -12.11 -4.93 3.99
C SER A 48 -10.79 -4.48 4.61
N VAL A 49 -10.19 -3.42 4.09
CA VAL A 49 -8.96 -2.86 4.63
C VAL A 49 -9.17 -2.36 6.06
N ILE A 50 -10.25 -1.61 6.29
CA ILE A 50 -10.60 -1.11 7.65
C ILE A 50 -10.85 -2.29 8.59
N GLN A 51 -11.61 -3.29 8.16
CA GLN A 51 -11.91 -4.48 8.95
C GLN A 51 -10.64 -5.21 9.40
N ALA A 52 -9.69 -5.44 8.47
CA ALA A 52 -8.41 -6.10 8.75
C ALA A 52 -7.57 -5.34 9.78
N VAL A 53 -7.57 -4.00 9.71
CA VAL A 53 -6.92 -3.16 10.72
C VAL A 53 -7.61 -3.26 12.06
N LEU A 54 -8.93 -3.21 12.10
CA LEU A 54 -9.71 -3.28 13.34
C LEU A 54 -9.56 -4.63 14.04
N GLU A 55 -9.43 -5.71 13.27
CA GLU A 55 -9.14 -7.06 13.76
C GLU A 55 -7.68 -7.25 14.23
N GLY A 56 -6.82 -6.26 14.03
CA GLY A 56 -5.40 -6.35 14.43
C GLY A 56 -4.54 -7.20 13.49
N LYS A 57 -5.05 -7.56 12.31
CA LYS A 57 -4.30 -8.31 11.29
C LYS A 57 -3.25 -7.45 10.59
N VAL A 58 -3.45 -6.13 10.60
CA VAL A 58 -2.62 -5.15 9.89
C VAL A 58 -2.14 -4.08 10.86
N GLU A 59 -0.85 -4.09 11.16
CA GLU A 59 -0.22 -3.10 12.05
C GLU A 59 0.57 -2.03 11.29
N GLN A 60 1.02 -2.33 10.08
CA GLN A 60 1.78 -1.41 9.24
C GLN A 60 1.16 -1.40 7.85
N LEU A 61 0.69 -0.26 7.41
CA LEU A 61 -0.07 -0.11 6.18
C LEU A 61 0.43 1.06 5.35
N VAL A 62 0.68 0.79 4.07
CA VAL A 62 0.99 1.82 3.08
C VAL A 62 -0.12 1.85 2.04
N LEU A 63 -0.78 2.97 1.96
CA LEU A 63 -1.82 3.27 0.99
C LEU A 63 -1.29 4.19 -0.11
N VAL A 64 -1.97 4.17 -1.23
CA VAL A 64 -1.74 5.05 -2.36
C VAL A 64 -3.04 5.77 -2.67
N ASN A 65 -2.99 7.06 -2.94
CA ASN A 65 -4.18 7.88 -3.25
C ASN A 65 -4.76 7.62 -4.65
N CYS A 66 -4.86 6.34 -5.02
CA CYS A 66 -5.35 5.92 -6.33
C CYS A 66 -6.85 6.19 -6.57
N CYS A 67 -7.63 6.41 -5.52
CA CYS A 67 -9.05 6.79 -5.58
C CYS A 67 -9.50 7.47 -4.28
N ASP A 68 -10.65 8.13 -4.31
CA ASP A 68 -11.22 8.80 -3.15
C ASP A 68 -11.55 7.85 -2.01
N SER A 69 -11.93 6.61 -2.31
CA SER A 69 -12.15 5.59 -1.28
C SER A 69 -10.89 5.33 -0.45
N MET A 70 -9.71 5.23 -1.07
CA MET A 70 -8.47 5.00 -0.34
C MET A 70 -8.09 6.18 0.56
N ARG A 71 -8.39 7.41 0.17
CA ARG A 71 -8.21 8.58 1.03
C ARG A 71 -9.10 8.48 2.27
N ARG A 72 -10.36 8.08 2.09
CA ARG A 72 -11.29 7.88 3.22
C ARG A 72 -10.88 6.72 4.12
N VAL A 73 -10.37 5.62 3.52
CA VAL A 73 -9.80 4.51 4.29
C VAL A 73 -8.64 5.01 5.17
N TYR A 74 -7.73 5.82 4.61
CA TYR A 74 -6.63 6.41 5.36
C TYR A 74 -7.14 7.22 6.56
N ASP A 75 -8.04 8.18 6.33
CA ASP A 75 -8.60 9.04 7.37
C ASP A 75 -9.25 8.22 8.51
N ILE A 76 -10.01 7.19 8.13
CA ILE A 76 -10.68 6.31 9.10
C ILE A 76 -9.64 5.49 9.88
N VAL A 77 -8.70 4.84 9.20
CA VAL A 77 -7.66 4.02 9.84
C VAL A 77 -6.81 4.88 10.78
N GLU A 78 -6.41 6.08 10.35
CA GLU A 78 -5.67 7.03 11.16
C GLU A 78 -6.43 7.38 12.46
N SER A 79 -7.73 7.66 12.34
CA SER A 79 -8.59 7.99 13.49
C SER A 79 -8.69 6.86 14.52
N THR A 80 -8.51 5.59 14.11
CA THR A 80 -8.55 4.46 15.04
C THR A 80 -7.31 4.32 15.91
N GLY A 81 -6.18 4.86 15.46
CA GLY A 81 -4.87 4.70 16.11
C GLY A 81 -4.36 3.25 16.18
N LYS A 82 -4.98 2.30 15.48
CA LYS A 82 -4.62 0.88 15.54
C LYS A 82 -3.42 0.50 14.69
N CYS A 83 -3.11 1.26 13.64
CA CYS A 83 -1.89 1.06 12.86
C CYS A 83 -0.69 1.68 13.56
N LYS A 84 0.38 0.90 13.74
CA LYS A 84 1.68 1.38 14.26
C LYS A 84 2.42 2.25 13.24
N PHE A 85 2.27 1.92 11.96
CA PHE A 85 2.75 2.71 10.85
C PHE A 85 1.67 2.81 9.78
N LEU A 86 1.23 4.01 9.49
CA LEU A 86 0.28 4.32 8.42
C LEU A 86 0.88 5.42 7.55
N TYR A 87 0.88 5.21 6.24
CA TYR A 87 1.37 6.20 5.30
C TYR A 87 0.52 6.23 4.03
N MET A 88 0.25 7.45 3.52
CA MET A 88 -0.38 7.67 2.23
C MET A 88 0.66 8.22 1.26
N LEU A 89 0.92 7.49 0.18
CA LEU A 89 1.76 7.95 -0.92
C LEU A 89 0.90 8.60 -2.00
N ASP A 90 1.23 9.84 -2.33
CA ASP A 90 0.59 10.55 -3.44
C ASP A 90 1.18 10.11 -4.77
N MET A 91 0.29 9.69 -5.67
CA MET A 91 0.64 9.32 -7.03
C MET A 91 0.43 10.49 -7.99
N PRO A 92 1.25 10.59 -9.04
CA PRO A 92 1.07 11.60 -10.07
C PRO A 92 -0.25 11.37 -10.83
N HIS A 93 -0.90 12.47 -11.20
CA HIS A 93 -2.10 12.45 -12.04
C HIS A 93 -1.77 12.63 -13.53
N GLU A 94 -0.59 13.15 -13.84
CA GLU A 94 -0.13 13.44 -15.19
C GLU A 94 1.30 12.93 -15.39
N ASP A 95 1.63 12.59 -16.64
CA ASP A 95 3.00 12.25 -17.02
C ASP A 95 3.75 13.51 -17.45
N ASN A 96 4.23 14.26 -16.47
CA ASN A 96 5.09 15.41 -16.67
C ASN A 96 6.23 15.46 -15.64
N ASP A 97 7.25 16.26 -15.91
CA ASP A 97 8.45 16.31 -15.06
C ASP A 97 8.15 16.84 -13.64
N CYS A 98 7.20 17.75 -13.50
CA CYS A 98 6.80 18.27 -12.20
C CYS A 98 6.21 17.16 -11.33
N GLU A 99 5.33 16.33 -11.88
CA GLU A 99 4.71 15.21 -11.18
C GLU A 99 5.73 14.10 -10.85
N LYS A 100 6.69 13.83 -11.74
CA LYS A 100 7.81 12.91 -11.48
C LYS A 100 8.65 13.37 -10.28
N VAL A 101 8.96 14.65 -10.22
CA VAL A 101 9.70 15.24 -9.08
C VAL A 101 8.89 15.13 -7.78
N LYS A 102 7.60 15.42 -7.82
CA LYS A 102 6.71 15.27 -6.64
C LYS A 102 6.67 13.83 -6.13
N LEU A 103 6.54 12.85 -7.05
CA LEU A 103 6.55 11.43 -6.68
C LEU A 103 7.89 11.04 -6.04
N ALA A 104 9.02 11.44 -6.65
CA ALA A 104 10.34 11.16 -6.10
C ALA A 104 10.50 11.75 -4.68
N GLN A 105 10.04 12.97 -4.47
CA GLN A 105 10.00 13.60 -3.15
C GLN A 105 9.08 12.86 -2.19
N GLY A 106 7.92 12.39 -2.67
CA GLY A 106 6.97 11.58 -1.89
C GLY A 106 7.61 10.28 -1.39
N ILE A 107 8.28 9.55 -2.27
CA ILE A 107 9.01 8.33 -1.93
C ILE A 107 10.14 8.63 -0.93
N HIS A 108 10.85 9.74 -1.11
CA HIS A 108 11.88 10.14 -0.16
C HIS A 108 11.31 10.48 1.23
N ARG A 109 10.16 11.13 1.29
CA ARG A 109 9.44 11.39 2.56
C ARG A 109 9.00 10.09 3.22
N LEU A 110 8.43 9.14 2.45
CA LEU A 110 8.07 7.80 2.92
C LEU A 110 9.30 7.08 3.52
N LYS A 111 10.44 7.10 2.80
CA LYS A 111 11.70 6.54 3.30
C LYS A 111 12.07 7.09 4.66
N LYS A 112 12.12 8.42 4.80
CA LYS A 112 12.45 9.08 6.08
C LYS A 112 11.46 8.77 7.19
N ALA A 113 10.17 8.73 6.87
CA ALA A 113 9.13 8.39 7.84
C ALA A 113 9.31 6.96 8.36
N TYR A 114 9.64 6.02 7.45
CA TYR A 114 9.86 4.64 7.83
C TYR A 114 11.18 4.44 8.60
N GLU A 115 12.26 5.11 8.23
CA GLU A 115 13.52 5.13 8.99
C GLU A 115 13.28 5.57 10.45
N LYS A 116 12.53 6.67 10.61
CA LYS A 116 12.20 7.20 11.95
C LYS A 116 11.33 6.23 12.76
N PHE A 117 10.38 5.57 12.13
CA PHE A 117 9.48 4.61 12.76
C PHE A 117 10.20 3.32 13.16
N SER A 118 10.92 2.72 12.22
CA SER A 118 11.55 1.40 12.41
C SER A 118 12.87 1.44 13.15
N GLY A 119 13.56 2.59 13.16
CA GLY A 119 14.94 2.71 13.66
C GLY A 119 15.98 1.97 12.82
N LYS A 120 15.58 1.41 11.67
CA LYS A 120 16.46 0.64 10.78
C LYS A 120 17.23 1.57 9.84
N THR A 121 18.48 1.18 9.55
CA THR A 121 19.29 1.82 8.51
C THR A 121 18.92 1.29 7.14
N PHE A 122 18.79 2.18 6.16
CA PHE A 122 18.48 1.82 4.79
C PHE A 122 19.69 1.20 4.09
N ASP A 123 19.53 -0.05 3.62
CA ASP A 123 20.52 -0.73 2.78
C ASP A 123 20.25 -0.45 1.30
N ARG A 124 21.16 0.33 0.68
CA ARG A 124 21.09 0.65 -0.73
C ARG A 124 21.27 -0.58 -1.62
N SER A 125 22.07 -1.55 -1.19
CA SER A 125 22.31 -2.76 -1.97
C SER A 125 21.06 -3.64 -2.03
N GLY A 126 20.40 -3.85 -0.90
CA GLY A 126 19.11 -4.55 -0.84
C GLY A 126 18.02 -3.87 -1.67
N PHE A 127 17.98 -2.52 -1.63
CA PHE A 127 17.08 -1.75 -2.47
C PHE A 127 17.35 -1.95 -3.98
N LEU A 128 18.61 -1.85 -4.43
CA LEU A 128 18.96 -2.01 -5.83
C LEU A 128 18.72 -3.44 -6.33
N ASN A 129 19.02 -4.44 -5.51
CA ASN A 129 18.78 -5.84 -5.84
C ASN A 129 17.30 -6.17 -6.02
N ALA A 130 16.42 -5.42 -5.36
CA ALA A 130 14.98 -5.59 -5.49
C ALA A 130 14.42 -5.20 -6.88
N PHE A 131 15.19 -4.45 -7.68
CA PHE A 131 14.85 -4.14 -9.08
C PHE A 131 15.33 -5.19 -10.07
N SER A 132 15.97 -6.28 -9.64
CA SER A 132 16.31 -7.38 -10.54
C SER A 132 15.00 -8.04 -10.99
N HIS A 133 14.61 -7.80 -12.24
CA HIS A 133 13.45 -8.43 -12.83
C HIS A 133 13.76 -9.88 -13.19
N GLU A 134 12.86 -10.78 -12.82
CA GLU A 134 12.85 -12.09 -13.46
C GLU A 134 12.61 -11.91 -14.98
N PRO A 135 13.25 -12.71 -15.84
CA PRO A 135 13.00 -12.63 -17.26
C PRO A 135 11.52 -12.87 -17.52
N VAL A 136 10.92 -12.00 -18.35
CA VAL A 136 9.52 -12.13 -18.75
C VAL A 136 9.37 -13.49 -19.44
N ASP A 137 8.53 -14.34 -18.89
CA ASP A 137 8.14 -15.58 -19.54
C ASP A 137 7.36 -15.24 -20.82
N ASN A 138 7.83 -15.74 -21.97
CA ASN A 138 7.18 -15.53 -23.28
C ASN A 138 5.96 -16.46 -23.49
N GLN A 139 5.46 -17.09 -22.44
CA GLN A 139 4.25 -17.92 -22.53
C GLN A 139 3.03 -17.05 -22.87
N PRO A 140 2.06 -17.60 -23.61
CA PRO A 140 0.80 -16.91 -23.87
C PRO A 140 0.11 -16.57 -22.54
N TYR A 141 -0.37 -15.33 -22.41
CA TYR A 141 -1.09 -14.88 -21.21
C TYR A 141 -2.39 -14.18 -21.58
N ILE A 142 -3.33 -14.17 -20.64
CA ILE A 142 -4.54 -13.39 -20.72
C ILE A 142 -4.34 -12.12 -19.89
N GLY A 143 -4.32 -10.96 -20.56
CA GLY A 143 -4.26 -9.66 -19.89
C GLY A 143 -5.62 -9.20 -19.42
N VAL A 144 -5.79 -8.90 -18.13
CA VAL A 144 -7.00 -8.27 -17.57
C VAL A 144 -6.67 -6.83 -17.20
N LEU A 145 -7.42 -5.89 -17.80
CA LEU A 145 -7.20 -4.46 -17.59
C LEU A 145 -8.34 -3.84 -16.78
N GLY A 146 -7.97 -2.91 -15.89
CA GLY A 146 -8.93 -2.04 -15.22
C GLY A 146 -9.65 -2.64 -14.01
N VAL A 147 -9.34 -3.87 -13.63
CA VAL A 147 -9.93 -4.53 -12.46
C VAL A 147 -8.83 -5.15 -11.62
N ARG A 148 -9.01 -5.12 -10.32
CA ARG A 148 -8.18 -5.90 -9.42
C ARG A 148 -8.62 -7.36 -9.52
N VAL A 149 -7.74 -8.23 -9.96
CA VAL A 149 -7.99 -9.67 -10.00
C VAL A 149 -7.29 -10.29 -8.81
N SER A 150 -8.06 -10.83 -7.87
CA SER A 150 -7.56 -11.64 -6.76
C SER A 150 -7.84 -13.11 -7.06
N GLY A 151 -6.85 -13.96 -6.93
CA GLY A 151 -7.05 -15.41 -6.87
C GLY A 151 -7.42 -16.08 -8.18
N ILE A 152 -6.65 -15.88 -9.25
CA ILE A 152 -6.61 -16.81 -10.39
C ILE A 152 -5.40 -17.73 -10.24
#